data_e7cb3a9e7ca833ae184e449388886699
#
_entry.id   e7cb3a9e7ca833ae184e449388886699
#
_cell.length_a   1.000
_cell.length_b   1.000
_cell.length_c   1.000
_cell.angle_alpha   90.00
_cell.angle_beta   90.00
_cell.angle_gamma   90.00
#
_symmetry.space_group_name_H-M   'P 1'
#
loop_
_entity.id
_entity.type
_entity.pdbx_description
1 polymer ?
#
loop_
_entity_poly.entity_id
_entity_poly.type
_entity_poly.pdbx_seq_one_letter_code
_entity_poly.pdbx_strand_id
1 'polypeptide(L)'
;GAVVCSIGGSWRLETVVAQGCRPIGPVFSIEQVQRNVLLELSDGSTKASPINCLQRVLADLSERERELVRHSLFLGVERSSLRLNANGAASEASAFLIRNLIGVDPNNGAVAVAERVRAGQNVQFHLREATASQDEAVALLKAATTDSGDTVHFGLLMACLGRGQGLFGRADGDISLARQLMPDLPVAGAFCNGEIGPVGGTTHLHGYTACWGLLRQDPDSSSGSGSDNLD
;
A
#
# COMPACT_ATOMS: atom_id res chain seq x y z
N GLY A 1 8.99 14.58 19.39
CA GLY A 1 10.06 15.17 18.57
C GLY A 1 9.99 14.61 17.14
N ALA A 2 10.69 15.26 16.23
CA ALA A 2 10.85 14.82 14.86
C ALA A 2 12.33 14.84 14.49
N VAL A 3 12.75 13.89 13.64
CA VAL A 3 14.05 13.89 12.99
C VAL A 3 13.82 14.14 11.51
N VAL A 4 14.49 15.13 10.96
CA VAL A 4 14.34 15.56 9.58
C VAL A 4 15.70 15.53 8.90
N CYS A 5 15.75 14.98 7.69
CA CYS A 5 16.89 15.06 6.80
C CYS A 5 16.43 15.80 5.52
N SER A 6 17.17 16.83 5.14
CA SER A 6 16.95 17.53 3.86
C SER A 6 18.04 17.13 2.88
N ILE A 7 17.65 16.69 1.71
CA ILE A 7 18.55 16.31 0.63
C ILE A 7 18.21 17.21 -0.55
N GLY A 8 19.23 17.86 -1.10
CA GLY A 8 19.05 18.81 -2.20
C GLY A 8 20.07 18.58 -3.32
N GLY A 9 20.11 19.50 -4.27
CA GLY A 9 20.95 19.39 -5.48
C GLY A 9 20.35 18.42 -6.49
N SER A 10 21.20 17.61 -7.09
CA SER A 10 20.86 16.62 -8.11
C SER A 10 20.23 15.32 -7.58
N TRP A 11 19.82 15.29 -6.32
CA TRP A 11 19.22 14.09 -5.72
C TRP A 11 17.70 14.18 -5.73
N ARG A 12 17.05 13.06 -6.04
CA ARG A 12 15.61 12.88 -5.91
C ARG A 12 15.26 11.66 -5.09
N LEU A 13 14.14 11.73 -4.39
CA LEU A 13 13.59 10.64 -3.61
C LEU A 13 12.39 10.06 -4.35
N GLU A 14 12.49 8.82 -4.78
CA GLU A 14 11.38 8.04 -5.28
C GLU A 14 10.76 7.22 -4.16
N THR A 15 9.44 7.18 -4.09
CA THR A 15 8.73 6.49 -3.03
C THR A 15 7.95 5.29 -3.55
N VAL A 16 8.06 4.17 -2.84
CA VAL A 16 7.32 2.92 -3.13
C VAL A 16 6.58 2.50 -1.86
N VAL A 17 5.27 2.26 -1.98
CA VAL A 17 4.43 1.85 -0.84
C VAL A 17 3.80 0.51 -1.15
N ALA A 18 4.29 -0.55 -0.50
CA ALA A 18 3.74 -1.90 -0.59
C ALA A 18 2.74 -2.15 0.55
N GLN A 19 1.47 -2.33 0.21
CA GLN A 19 0.38 -2.51 1.18
C GLN A 19 0.26 -3.96 1.65
N GLY A 20 0.70 -4.91 0.84
CA GLY A 20 0.85 -6.32 1.23
C GLY A 20 -0.45 -7.08 1.39
N CYS A 21 -1.49 -6.68 0.69
CA CYS A 21 -2.80 -7.29 0.75
C CYS A 21 -3.30 -7.67 -0.64
N ARG A 22 -3.96 -8.82 -0.74
CA ARG A 22 -4.68 -9.21 -1.96
C ARG A 22 -6.19 -9.11 -1.79
N PRO A 23 -6.93 -8.78 -2.84
CA PRO A 23 -8.38 -8.75 -2.80
C PRO A 23 -8.98 -10.15 -2.65
N ILE A 24 -10.14 -10.23 -1.99
CA ILE A 24 -11.02 -11.40 -1.92
C ILE A 24 -12.44 -10.99 -2.24
N GLY A 25 -13.14 -11.82 -2.99
CA GLY A 25 -14.50 -11.53 -3.44
C GLY A 25 -14.62 -10.34 -4.40
N PRO A 26 -15.85 -9.94 -4.72
CA PRO A 26 -16.12 -8.85 -5.65
C PRO A 26 -15.87 -7.47 -5.03
N VAL A 27 -15.84 -6.45 -5.88
CA VAL A 27 -15.96 -5.05 -5.48
C VAL A 27 -17.42 -4.77 -5.11
N PHE A 28 -17.62 -4.06 -4.00
CA PHE A 28 -18.93 -3.63 -3.52
C PHE A 28 -19.03 -2.11 -3.61
N SER A 29 -20.21 -1.60 -3.97
CA SER A 29 -20.57 -0.19 -3.79
C SER A 29 -21.13 0.03 -2.40
N ILE A 30 -20.76 1.13 -1.76
CA ILE A 30 -21.37 1.57 -0.48
C ILE A 30 -22.71 2.18 -0.79
N GLU A 31 -23.79 1.56 -0.32
CA GLU A 31 -25.16 2.05 -0.49
C GLU A 31 -25.57 2.94 0.69
N GLN A 32 -25.27 2.50 1.91
CA GLN A 32 -25.57 3.24 3.12
C GLN A 32 -24.37 3.28 4.05
N VAL A 33 -24.09 4.45 4.59
CA VAL A 33 -22.97 4.71 5.50
C VAL A 33 -23.29 5.83 6.47
N GLN A 34 -22.78 5.71 7.69
CA GLN A 34 -22.81 6.77 8.69
C GLN A 34 -21.37 7.08 9.13
N ARG A 35 -20.77 8.17 8.64
CA ARG A 35 -19.37 8.56 8.85
C ARG A 35 -18.39 7.48 8.32
N ASN A 36 -17.94 6.61 9.21
CA ASN A 36 -17.01 5.49 8.92
C ASN A 36 -17.65 4.12 9.21
N VAL A 37 -18.97 4.08 9.43
CA VAL A 37 -19.72 2.85 9.67
C VAL A 37 -20.51 2.50 8.42
N LEU A 38 -20.13 1.41 7.77
CA LEU A 38 -20.81 0.83 6.63
C LEU A 38 -22.06 0.12 7.12
N LEU A 39 -23.22 0.45 6.55
CA LEU A 39 -24.51 -0.12 6.92
C LEU A 39 -25.03 -1.07 5.84
N GLU A 40 -24.83 -0.72 4.57
CA GLU A 40 -25.28 -1.52 3.43
C GLU A 40 -24.28 -1.44 2.28
N LEU A 41 -23.98 -2.59 1.68
CA LEU A 41 -23.14 -2.74 0.50
C LEU A 41 -23.93 -3.42 -0.63
N SER A 42 -23.54 -3.16 -1.89
CA SER A 42 -24.10 -3.78 -3.09
C SER A 42 -23.01 -4.34 -3.98
N ASP A 43 -23.23 -5.53 -4.52
CA ASP A 43 -22.40 -6.13 -5.59
C ASP A 43 -22.96 -5.83 -7.01
N GLY A 44 -23.93 -4.92 -7.11
CA GLY A 44 -24.62 -4.56 -8.34
C GLY A 44 -25.90 -5.39 -8.56
N SER A 45 -26.03 -6.54 -7.90
CA SER A 45 -27.23 -7.42 -8.01
C SER A 45 -28.01 -7.46 -6.71
N THR A 46 -27.34 -7.49 -5.59
CA THR A 46 -27.95 -7.62 -4.26
C THR A 46 -27.38 -6.60 -3.28
N LYS A 47 -28.24 -6.13 -2.36
CA LYS A 47 -27.86 -5.27 -1.25
C LYS A 47 -27.93 -6.07 0.04
N ALA A 48 -26.93 -5.89 0.89
CA ALA A 48 -26.87 -6.55 2.20
C ALA A 48 -25.98 -5.80 3.18
N SER A 49 -26.08 -6.15 4.47
CA SER A 49 -25.13 -5.66 5.45
C SER A 49 -23.69 -6.12 5.13
N PRO A 50 -22.66 -5.36 5.53
CA PRO A 50 -21.26 -5.74 5.27
C PRO A 50 -20.90 -7.14 5.76
N ILE A 51 -21.43 -7.57 6.91
CA ILE A 51 -21.20 -8.92 7.42
C ILE A 51 -21.84 -9.98 6.52
N ASN A 52 -23.04 -9.77 6.02
CA ASN A 52 -23.67 -10.70 5.08
C ASN A 52 -22.93 -10.76 3.74
N CYS A 53 -22.40 -9.63 3.27
CA CYS A 53 -21.50 -9.60 2.10
C CYS A 53 -20.23 -10.39 2.37
N LEU A 54 -19.60 -10.20 3.51
CA LEU A 54 -18.41 -10.95 3.91
C LEU A 54 -18.70 -12.46 4.02
N GLN A 55 -19.80 -12.85 4.61
CA GLN A 55 -20.20 -14.27 4.72
C GLN A 55 -20.30 -14.95 3.34
N ARG A 56 -20.85 -14.24 2.35
CA ARG A 56 -20.87 -14.75 0.96
C ARG A 56 -19.47 -14.92 0.39
N VAL A 57 -18.60 -13.94 0.58
CA VAL A 57 -17.17 -14.04 0.18
C VAL A 57 -16.48 -15.23 0.87
N LEU A 58 -16.73 -15.41 2.18
CA LEU A 58 -16.14 -16.51 2.94
C LEU A 58 -16.57 -17.91 2.46
N ALA A 59 -17.76 -18.02 1.88
CA ALA A 59 -18.26 -19.31 1.36
C ALA A 59 -17.37 -19.84 0.22
N ASP A 60 -16.79 -18.95 -0.57
CA ASP A 60 -15.95 -19.29 -1.72
C ASP A 60 -14.46 -19.47 -1.36
N LEU A 61 -14.07 -19.14 -0.12
CA LEU A 61 -12.67 -19.25 0.32
C LEU A 61 -12.32 -20.67 0.78
N SER A 62 -11.05 -21.03 0.56
CA SER A 62 -10.46 -22.25 1.13
C SER A 62 -10.41 -22.17 2.68
N GLU A 63 -10.27 -23.32 3.33
CA GLU A 63 -10.17 -23.39 4.79
C GLU A 63 -8.99 -22.57 5.32
N ARG A 64 -7.84 -22.60 4.65
CA ARG A 64 -6.66 -21.81 4.99
C ARG A 64 -6.97 -20.31 4.92
N GLU A 65 -7.67 -19.85 3.91
CA GLU A 65 -8.03 -18.45 3.77
C GLU A 65 -9.03 -18.00 4.82
N ARG A 66 -10.01 -18.84 5.17
CA ARG A 66 -10.94 -18.56 6.27
C ARG A 66 -10.23 -18.42 7.62
N GLU A 67 -9.18 -19.19 7.85
CA GLU A 67 -8.36 -19.03 9.06
C GLU A 67 -7.60 -17.70 9.03
N LEU A 68 -7.05 -17.28 7.89
CA LEU A 68 -6.40 -15.97 7.72
C LEU A 68 -7.36 -14.81 7.97
N VAL A 69 -8.64 -14.93 7.58
CA VAL A 69 -9.65 -13.89 7.79
C VAL A 69 -9.75 -13.48 9.26
N ARG A 70 -9.58 -14.41 10.20
CA ARG A 70 -9.70 -14.13 11.63
C ARG A 70 -8.73 -13.09 12.16
N HIS A 71 -7.56 -12.97 11.52
CA HIS A 71 -6.45 -12.12 12.00
C HIS A 71 -5.89 -11.16 10.97
N SER A 72 -6.30 -11.30 9.69
CA SER A 72 -5.66 -10.62 8.57
C SER A 72 -6.66 -10.07 7.56
N LEU A 73 -7.88 -9.76 8.01
CA LEU A 73 -8.92 -9.16 7.18
C LEU A 73 -8.84 -7.65 7.21
N PHE A 74 -8.89 -7.05 6.03
CA PHE A 74 -8.87 -5.61 5.80
C PHE A 74 -9.95 -5.22 4.79
N LEU A 75 -10.18 -3.92 4.68
CA LEU A 75 -11.03 -3.36 3.65
C LEU A 75 -10.20 -2.45 2.75
N GLY A 76 -10.20 -2.73 1.47
CA GLY A 76 -9.74 -1.79 0.45
C GLY A 76 -10.83 -0.75 0.23
N VAL A 77 -10.49 0.51 0.33
CA VAL A 77 -11.37 1.64 0.05
C VAL A 77 -10.89 2.29 -1.23
N GLU A 78 -11.74 2.32 -2.26
CA GLU A 78 -11.38 2.89 -3.55
C GLU A 78 -11.03 4.37 -3.37
N ARG A 79 -9.95 4.75 -4.03
CA ARG A 79 -9.55 6.13 -4.12
C ARG A 79 -10.35 6.81 -5.21
N SER A 80 -10.96 7.95 -4.88
CA SER A 80 -11.52 8.85 -5.89
C SER A 80 -10.37 9.45 -6.69
N SER A 81 -9.82 8.72 -7.62
CA SER A 81 -8.79 9.23 -8.54
C SER A 81 -9.45 9.68 -9.84
N LEU A 82 -9.96 10.88 -9.86
CA LEU A 82 -10.01 11.70 -11.08
C LEU A 82 -8.58 12.19 -11.40
N ARG A 83 -7.59 11.32 -11.40
CA ARG A 83 -6.29 11.60 -11.98
C ARG A 83 -6.17 10.78 -13.24
N LEU A 84 -6.55 11.38 -14.34
CA LEU A 84 -5.97 11.05 -15.62
C LEU A 84 -4.46 11.30 -15.48
N ASN A 85 -3.66 10.27 -15.56
CA ASN A 85 -2.24 10.41 -15.79
C ASN A 85 -2.07 11.24 -17.06
N ALA A 86 -0.99 11.99 -17.18
CA ALA A 86 -0.70 12.83 -18.36
C ALA A 86 -0.79 12.04 -19.69
N ASN A 87 -0.84 10.74 -19.66
CA ASN A 87 -0.95 9.81 -20.80
C ASN A 87 -2.31 9.07 -20.86
N GLY A 88 -3.30 9.42 -20.05
CA GLY A 88 -4.65 8.84 -20.14
C GLY A 88 -4.77 7.39 -19.67
N ALA A 89 -3.71 6.78 -19.15
CA ALA A 89 -3.75 5.41 -18.63
C ALA A 89 -4.05 5.42 -17.12
N ALA A 90 -5.14 4.78 -16.72
CA ALA A 90 -5.41 4.47 -15.32
C ALA A 90 -4.41 3.39 -14.86
N SER A 91 -3.61 3.69 -13.87
CA SER A 91 -2.81 2.65 -13.19
C SER A 91 -3.74 1.82 -12.32
N GLU A 92 -4.09 0.62 -12.76
CA GLU A 92 -4.97 -0.30 -12.03
C GLU A 92 -4.35 -0.83 -10.73
N ALA A 93 -3.04 -0.70 -10.55
CA ALA A 93 -2.31 -1.36 -9.46
C ALA A 93 -2.51 -0.75 -8.06
N SER A 94 -3.23 0.36 -7.90
CA SER A 94 -3.46 0.99 -6.61
C SER A 94 -4.84 1.63 -6.45
N ALA A 95 -5.87 0.98 -6.99
CA ALA A 95 -7.25 1.47 -6.90
C ALA A 95 -7.76 1.55 -5.47
N PHE A 96 -7.20 0.78 -4.53
CA PHE A 96 -7.69 0.68 -3.17
C PHE A 96 -6.64 1.05 -2.12
N LEU A 97 -7.05 1.84 -1.13
CA LEU A 97 -6.30 2.03 0.11
C LEU A 97 -6.75 0.99 1.13
N ILE A 98 -5.79 0.26 1.68
CA ILE A 98 -6.05 -0.77 2.68
C ILE A 98 -6.30 -0.12 4.04
N ARG A 99 -7.41 -0.50 4.69
CA ARG A 99 -7.87 0.04 5.97
C ARG A 99 -8.29 -1.07 6.93
N ASN A 100 -8.05 -0.83 8.20
CA ASN A 100 -8.48 -1.74 9.26
C ASN A 100 -10.01 -1.70 9.41
N LEU A 101 -10.59 -2.86 9.66
CA LEU A 101 -11.90 -2.98 10.25
C LEU A 101 -11.75 -2.79 11.77
N ILE A 102 -12.47 -1.81 12.32
CA ILE A 102 -12.29 -1.37 13.72
C ILE A 102 -13.45 -1.71 14.62
N GLY A 103 -14.54 -2.24 14.06
CA GLY A 103 -15.68 -2.68 14.83
C GLY A 103 -16.76 -3.33 13.99
N VAL A 104 -17.54 -4.16 14.60
CA VAL A 104 -18.71 -4.85 14.02
C VAL A 104 -19.87 -4.72 14.97
N ASP A 105 -21.05 -4.36 14.45
CA ASP A 105 -22.30 -4.46 15.19
C ASP A 105 -22.97 -5.80 14.88
N PRO A 106 -23.05 -6.73 15.86
CA PRO A 106 -23.62 -8.04 15.62
C PRO A 106 -25.14 -8.02 15.40
N ASN A 107 -25.85 -6.95 15.78
CA ASN A 107 -27.29 -6.89 15.66
C ASN A 107 -27.75 -6.58 14.22
N ASN A 108 -27.04 -5.73 13.52
CA ASN A 108 -27.41 -5.30 12.17
C ASN A 108 -26.35 -5.64 11.11
N GLY A 109 -25.17 -6.16 11.52
CA GLY A 109 -24.09 -6.54 10.63
C GLY A 109 -23.33 -5.35 10.04
N ALA A 110 -23.47 -4.16 10.65
CA ALA A 110 -22.69 -2.99 10.26
C ALA A 110 -21.21 -3.14 10.63
N VAL A 111 -20.34 -2.51 9.85
CA VAL A 111 -18.88 -2.58 10.04
C VAL A 111 -18.29 -1.18 10.06
N ALA A 112 -17.51 -0.88 11.10
CA ALA A 112 -16.74 0.34 11.18
C ALA A 112 -15.35 0.14 10.57
N VAL A 113 -14.91 1.09 9.75
CA VAL A 113 -13.62 1.11 9.07
C VAL A 113 -12.76 2.30 9.52
N ALA A 114 -11.44 2.14 9.53
CA ALA A 114 -10.50 3.19 9.92
C ALA A 114 -10.29 4.24 8.81
N GLU A 115 -11.38 4.67 8.17
CA GLU A 115 -11.40 5.68 7.11
C GLU A 115 -12.78 6.36 7.06
N ARG A 116 -12.82 7.62 6.63
CA ARG A 116 -14.08 8.25 6.26
C ARG A 116 -14.48 7.81 4.87
N VAL A 117 -15.66 7.26 4.77
CA VAL A 117 -16.20 6.74 3.51
C VAL A 117 -17.55 7.40 3.20
N ARG A 118 -18.01 7.28 1.96
CA ARG A 118 -19.25 7.88 1.48
C ARG A 118 -20.04 6.91 0.61
N ALA A 119 -21.34 7.09 0.52
CA ALA A 119 -22.19 6.36 -0.41
C ALA A 119 -21.72 6.56 -1.87
N GLY A 120 -21.82 5.52 -2.67
CA GLY A 120 -21.33 5.46 -4.04
C GLY A 120 -19.83 5.20 -4.20
N GLN A 121 -19.08 5.13 -3.10
CA GLN A 121 -17.66 4.74 -3.13
C GLN A 121 -17.55 3.21 -3.14
N ASN A 122 -16.56 2.70 -3.87
CA ASN A 122 -16.31 1.27 -3.93
C ASN A 122 -15.39 0.79 -2.79
N VAL A 123 -15.66 -0.41 -2.32
CA VAL A 123 -14.85 -1.11 -1.32
C VAL A 123 -14.69 -2.58 -1.71
N GLN A 124 -13.62 -3.22 -1.25
CA GLN A 124 -13.38 -4.64 -1.46
C GLN A 124 -12.71 -5.23 -0.23
N PHE A 125 -13.07 -6.45 0.15
CA PHE A 125 -12.38 -7.16 1.22
C PHE A 125 -11.00 -7.61 0.75
N HIS A 126 -10.02 -7.55 1.65
CA HIS A 126 -8.63 -7.93 1.37
C HIS A 126 -8.09 -8.81 2.49
N LEU A 127 -7.23 -9.73 2.11
CA LEU A 127 -6.43 -10.53 3.04
C LEU A 127 -4.97 -10.10 2.97
N ARG A 128 -4.36 -9.94 4.13
CA ARG A 128 -2.92 -9.79 4.25
C ARG A 128 -2.28 -11.16 4.46
N GLU A 129 -1.35 -11.50 3.62
CA GLU A 129 -0.55 -12.72 3.72
C GLU A 129 0.88 -12.49 3.23
N ALA A 130 1.80 -13.34 3.68
CA ALA A 130 3.23 -13.20 3.37
C ALA A 130 3.50 -13.21 1.85
N THR A 131 2.88 -14.15 1.14
CA THR A 131 3.08 -14.30 -0.31
C THR A 131 2.63 -13.04 -1.07
N ALA A 132 1.40 -12.58 -0.83
CA ALA A 132 0.89 -11.36 -1.47
C ALA A 132 1.76 -10.14 -1.13
N SER A 133 2.24 -10.05 0.12
CA SER A 133 3.14 -8.98 0.54
C SER A 133 4.50 -9.02 -0.17
N GLN A 134 5.03 -10.22 -0.43
CA GLN A 134 6.27 -10.42 -1.17
C GLN A 134 6.09 -10.09 -2.65
N ASP A 135 5.05 -10.62 -3.27
CA ASP A 135 4.78 -10.44 -4.71
C ASP A 135 4.57 -8.96 -5.05
N GLU A 136 3.76 -8.25 -4.25
CA GLU A 136 3.53 -6.82 -4.42
C GLU A 136 4.84 -6.02 -4.23
N ALA A 137 5.59 -6.29 -3.16
CA ALA A 137 6.83 -5.56 -2.90
C ALA A 137 7.88 -5.78 -4.01
N VAL A 138 8.02 -7.02 -4.50
CA VAL A 138 8.91 -7.34 -5.62
C VAL A 138 8.46 -6.64 -6.89
N ALA A 139 7.18 -6.68 -7.22
CA ALA A 139 6.63 -6.03 -8.42
C ALA A 139 6.87 -4.51 -8.40
N LEU A 140 6.57 -3.86 -7.27
CA LEU A 140 6.74 -2.41 -7.11
C LEU A 140 8.21 -1.98 -7.11
N LEU A 141 9.09 -2.69 -6.38
CA LEU A 141 10.52 -2.40 -6.38
C LEU A 141 11.15 -2.65 -7.75
N LYS A 142 10.74 -3.71 -8.45
CA LYS A 142 11.20 -3.99 -9.80
C LYS A 142 10.77 -2.90 -10.77
N ALA A 143 9.51 -2.45 -10.74
CA ALA A 143 9.04 -1.34 -11.56
C ALA A 143 9.87 -0.08 -11.28
N ALA A 144 10.07 0.26 -10.02
CA ALA A 144 10.91 1.40 -9.64
C ALA A 144 12.34 1.28 -10.15
N THR A 145 12.93 0.07 -10.25
CA THR A 145 14.29 -0.10 -10.75
C THR A 145 14.41 -0.10 -12.27
N THR A 146 13.34 -0.43 -13.00
CA THR A 146 13.37 -0.54 -14.48
C THR A 146 12.91 0.73 -15.18
N ASP A 147 11.94 1.43 -14.63
CA ASP A 147 11.26 2.53 -15.34
C ASP A 147 12.11 3.80 -15.44
N SER A 148 13.03 4.03 -14.52
CA SER A 148 13.80 5.28 -14.47
C SER A 148 15.18 5.22 -15.13
N GLY A 149 15.68 4.04 -15.43
CA GLY A 149 17.03 3.87 -16.01
C GLY A 149 18.20 4.32 -15.10
N ASP A 150 17.91 5.00 -14.00
CA ASP A 150 18.86 5.61 -13.10
C ASP A 150 19.21 4.69 -11.92
N THR A 151 20.45 4.72 -11.50
CA THR A 151 20.92 3.93 -10.36
C THR A 151 20.30 4.40 -9.05
N VAL A 152 19.79 3.45 -8.25
CA VAL A 152 19.42 3.70 -6.85
C VAL A 152 20.70 3.64 -6.01
N HIS A 153 21.00 4.69 -5.27
CA HIS A 153 22.23 4.79 -4.46
C HIS A 153 22.00 4.46 -2.99
N PHE A 154 20.78 4.66 -2.48
CA PHE A 154 20.44 4.42 -1.10
C PHE A 154 18.96 4.13 -0.94
N GLY A 155 18.60 3.24 -0.01
CA GLY A 155 17.23 2.92 0.36
C GLY A 155 16.91 3.28 1.80
N LEU A 156 15.74 3.90 2.01
CA LEU A 156 15.11 4.02 3.32
C LEU A 156 13.93 3.06 3.37
N LEU A 157 13.80 2.30 4.45
CA LEU A 157 12.66 1.41 4.66
C LEU A 157 11.98 1.71 5.98
N MET A 158 10.75 2.22 5.92
CA MET A 158 9.83 2.34 7.05
C MET A 158 8.81 1.22 6.96
N ALA A 159 9.03 0.14 7.73
CA ALA A 159 8.17 -1.03 7.72
C ALA A 159 7.27 -1.06 8.95
N CYS A 160 6.01 -1.42 8.79
CA CYS A 160 5.11 -1.58 9.92
C CYS A 160 5.59 -2.69 10.86
N LEU A 161 5.42 -2.49 12.17
CA LEU A 161 5.66 -3.51 13.20
C LEU A 161 4.92 -4.84 12.92
N GLY A 162 3.77 -4.78 12.24
CA GLY A 162 3.01 -5.95 11.82
C GLY A 162 3.63 -6.74 10.66
N ARG A 163 4.74 -6.28 10.08
CA ARG A 163 5.53 -6.99 9.06
C ARG A 163 6.59 -7.86 9.74
N GLY A 164 7.78 -7.91 9.25
CA GLY A 164 8.87 -8.66 9.88
C GLY A 164 8.55 -10.13 10.10
N GLN A 165 9.09 -10.68 11.17
CA GLN A 165 8.98 -12.12 11.47
C GLN A 165 7.53 -12.58 11.70
N GLY A 166 6.66 -11.73 12.24
CA GLY A 166 5.25 -12.05 12.47
C GLY A 166 4.47 -12.30 11.18
N LEU A 167 4.80 -11.61 10.10
CA LEU A 167 4.18 -11.81 8.79
C LEU A 167 4.90 -12.90 7.97
N PHE A 168 6.25 -12.81 7.89
CA PHE A 168 7.03 -13.63 6.96
C PHE A 168 7.51 -14.96 7.56
N GLY A 169 7.32 -15.19 8.85
CA GLY A 169 7.83 -16.37 9.56
C GLY A 169 9.36 -16.42 9.66
N ARG A 170 10.06 -15.37 9.23
CA ARG A 170 11.52 -15.26 9.20
C ARG A 170 11.96 -13.82 9.40
N ALA A 171 13.20 -13.62 9.82
CA ALA A 171 13.82 -12.30 9.84
C ALA A 171 14.04 -11.76 8.40
N ASP A 172 14.23 -10.47 8.30
CA ASP A 172 14.63 -9.76 7.07
C ASP A 172 13.68 -9.92 5.88
N GLY A 173 12.38 -10.17 6.12
CA GLY A 173 11.41 -10.43 5.08
C GLY A 173 11.43 -9.38 3.96
N ASP A 174 11.23 -8.11 4.30
CA ASP A 174 11.21 -7.01 3.32
C ASP A 174 12.60 -6.70 2.74
N ILE A 175 13.64 -6.63 3.58
CA ILE A 175 14.99 -6.29 3.12
C ILE A 175 15.58 -7.36 2.20
N SER A 176 15.26 -8.63 2.40
CA SER A 176 15.74 -9.70 1.54
C SER A 176 15.18 -9.62 0.12
N LEU A 177 13.98 -9.06 -0.07
CA LEU A 177 13.39 -8.81 -1.39
C LEU A 177 14.16 -7.71 -2.13
N ALA A 178 14.47 -6.61 -1.44
CA ALA A 178 15.27 -5.54 -2.05
C ALA A 178 16.68 -6.01 -2.41
N ARG A 179 17.32 -6.83 -1.57
CA ARG A 179 18.65 -7.40 -1.85
C ARG A 179 18.67 -8.36 -3.04
N GLN A 180 17.57 -9.02 -3.37
CA GLN A 180 17.47 -9.84 -4.57
C GLN A 180 17.51 -8.99 -5.86
N LEU A 181 16.94 -7.79 -5.81
CA LEU A 181 16.84 -6.88 -6.95
C LEU A 181 18.04 -5.92 -7.01
N MET A 182 18.55 -5.53 -5.87
CA MET A 182 19.63 -4.54 -5.68
C MET A 182 20.60 -5.06 -4.60
N PRO A 183 21.50 -6.02 -4.92
CA PRO A 183 22.32 -6.71 -3.92
C PRO A 183 23.20 -5.79 -3.08
N ASP A 184 23.76 -4.75 -3.70
CA ASP A 184 24.74 -3.84 -3.10
C ASP A 184 24.09 -2.55 -2.56
N LEU A 185 22.75 -2.44 -2.59
CA LEU A 185 22.08 -1.25 -2.13
C LEU A 185 22.22 -1.08 -0.61
N PRO A 186 22.85 -0.01 -0.11
CA PRO A 186 22.83 0.30 1.30
C PRO A 186 21.41 0.74 1.69
N VAL A 187 20.87 0.11 2.73
CA VAL A 187 19.52 0.38 3.24
C VAL A 187 19.58 0.67 4.72
N ALA A 188 18.94 1.76 5.13
CA ALA A 188 18.64 2.05 6.52
C ALA A 188 17.12 2.12 6.72
N GLY A 189 16.66 1.94 7.96
CA GLY A 189 15.23 2.04 8.23
C GLY A 189 14.86 1.64 9.63
N ALA A 190 13.57 1.58 9.88
CA ALA A 190 13.01 1.23 11.16
C ALA A 190 11.66 0.52 11.01
N PHE A 191 11.31 -0.26 12.04
CA PHE A 191 9.93 -0.70 12.23
C PHE A 191 9.13 0.44 12.87
N CYS A 192 7.94 0.72 12.30
CA CYS A 192 7.08 1.83 12.65
C CYS A 192 5.70 1.35 13.12
N ASN A 193 5.03 2.17 13.92
CA ASN A 193 3.63 1.96 14.28
C ASN A 193 2.73 2.92 13.50
N GLY A 194 2.74 2.76 12.19
CA GLY A 194 2.11 3.60 11.19
C GLY A 194 3.14 4.25 10.27
N GLU A 195 2.87 4.24 9.01
CA GLU A 195 3.73 4.73 7.95
C GLU A 195 3.01 5.86 7.18
N ILE A 196 3.78 6.80 6.66
CA ILE A 196 3.27 7.87 5.81
C ILE A 196 3.96 7.77 4.46
N GLY A 197 3.15 7.65 3.40
CA GLY A 197 3.67 7.54 2.04
C GLY A 197 2.60 7.83 1.00
N PRO A 198 3.02 8.13 -0.25
CA PRO A 198 2.09 8.42 -1.33
C PRO A 198 1.57 7.13 -1.97
N VAL A 199 0.28 7.09 -2.21
CA VAL A 199 -0.36 6.10 -3.08
C VAL A 199 -1.19 6.85 -4.12
N GLY A 200 -0.91 6.63 -5.42
CA GLY A 200 -1.52 7.36 -6.54
C GLY A 200 -1.37 8.88 -6.45
N GLY A 201 -0.22 9.36 -6.01
CA GLY A 201 0.15 10.78 -5.96
C GLY A 201 -0.49 11.57 -4.81
N THR A 202 -1.11 10.92 -3.83
CA THR A 202 -1.62 11.54 -2.61
C THR A 202 -1.01 10.83 -1.41
N THR A 203 -0.54 11.62 -0.45
CA THR A 203 0.07 11.09 0.79
C THR A 203 -1.02 10.62 1.75
N HIS A 204 -0.84 9.43 2.31
CA HIS A 204 -1.74 8.80 3.26
C HIS A 204 -0.99 8.30 4.48
N LEU A 205 -1.70 8.20 5.60
CA LEU A 205 -1.29 7.39 6.73
C LEU A 205 -1.67 5.94 6.44
N HIS A 206 -0.71 5.05 6.59
CA HIS A 206 -0.86 3.62 6.37
C HIS A 206 -0.67 2.82 7.66
N GLY A 207 -1.12 1.58 7.64
CA GLY A 207 -0.76 0.55 8.57
C GLY A 207 -0.48 -0.75 7.83
N TYR A 208 0.44 -1.55 8.36
CA TYR A 208 0.86 -2.83 7.79
C TYR A 208 1.62 -2.73 6.47
N THR A 209 2.09 -1.55 6.08
CA THR A 209 2.81 -1.30 4.83
C THR A 209 4.34 -1.38 4.99
N ALA A 210 5.02 -1.50 3.86
CA ALA A 210 6.44 -1.18 3.74
C ALA A 210 6.56 0.05 2.82
N CYS A 211 6.98 1.17 3.41
CA CYS A 211 7.24 2.40 2.69
C CYS A 211 8.74 2.52 2.41
N TRP A 212 9.10 2.50 1.14
CA TRP A 212 10.46 2.68 0.67
C TRP A 212 10.67 4.10 0.18
N GLY A 213 11.83 4.67 0.50
CA GLY A 213 12.38 5.86 -0.12
C GLY A 213 13.65 5.47 -0.86
N LEU A 214 13.64 5.53 -2.18
CA LEU A 214 14.79 5.20 -3.03
C LEU A 214 15.46 6.49 -3.48
N LEU A 215 16.71 6.69 -3.07
CA LEU A 215 17.47 7.88 -3.39
C LEU A 215 18.24 7.67 -4.71
N ARG A 216 18.03 8.59 -5.64
CA ARG A 216 18.64 8.58 -6.98
C ARG A 216 19.31 9.91 -7.26
N GLN A 217 20.28 9.90 -8.17
CA GLN A 217 20.89 11.10 -8.70
C GLN A 217 20.31 11.40 -10.08
N ASP A 218 19.94 12.65 -10.33
CA ASP A 218 19.48 13.06 -11.64
C ASP A 218 20.63 13.05 -12.66
N PRO A 219 20.47 12.42 -13.81
CA PRO A 219 21.56 12.25 -14.80
C PRO A 219 22.08 13.56 -15.36
N ASP A 220 21.24 14.62 -15.44
CA ASP A 220 21.60 15.90 -16.03
C ASP A 220 22.53 16.78 -15.18
N SER A 221 22.82 16.40 -13.93
CA SER A 221 23.63 17.22 -13.04
C SER A 221 25.14 16.99 -13.13
N SER A 222 25.56 15.97 -13.87
CA SER A 222 27.00 15.65 -14.05
C SER A 222 27.68 16.47 -15.13
N SER A 223 26.93 17.25 -15.93
CA SER A 223 27.48 18.06 -17.04
C SER A 223 27.84 19.51 -16.68
N GLY A 224 27.69 19.89 -15.40
CA GLY A 224 27.86 21.29 -14.94
C GLY A 224 29.22 21.63 -14.29
N SER A 225 30.23 20.79 -14.31
CA SER A 225 31.58 21.17 -13.87
C SER A 225 32.41 21.68 -15.07
N GLY A 226 31.93 22.76 -15.68
CA GLY A 226 32.63 23.49 -16.72
C GLY A 226 33.42 24.64 -16.13
N SER A 227 34.71 24.52 -16.11
CA SER A 227 35.74 25.56 -16.30
C SER A 227 35.39 26.98 -15.78
N ASP A 228 35.64 27.25 -14.52
CA ASP A 228 36.06 28.60 -14.11
C ASP A 228 37.52 28.76 -14.55
N ASN A 229 37.70 29.31 -15.76
CA ASN A 229 38.96 29.93 -16.15
C ASN A 229 39.08 31.23 -15.35
N LEU A 230 39.99 31.19 -14.40
CA LEU A 230 40.56 32.40 -13.80
C LEU A 230 41.54 32.98 -14.82
N ASP A 231 41.18 34.13 -15.37
CA ASP A 231 42.09 35.16 -15.89
C ASP A 231 42.17 36.33 -14.93
#